data_c06978ec35dd963dc6eeec50f8835cb8
#
_entry.id   c06978ec35dd963dc6eeec50f8835cb8
#
_cell.length_a   1.000
_cell.length_b   1.000
_cell.length_c   1.000
_cell.angle_alpha   90.00
_cell.angle_beta   90.00
_cell.angle_gamma   90.00
#
_symmetry.space_group_name_H-M   'P 1'
#
loop_
_entity.id
_entity.type
_entity.pdbx_description
1 polymer ?
#
loop_
_entity_poly.entity_id
_entity_poly.type
_entity_poly.pdbx_seq_one_letter_code
_entity_poly.pdbx_strand_id
1 'polypeptide(L)'
;MTNLETYFKNSQPLNEYIDGMKTNQDTVLSIYQSFELPEDDSRIKKIKEMNYSKVLVITEDWCGDAMMNLPILKHISEALNLEVRVFHRDDDTKLIDQYLTNGKSRAIPIFVFLNDQFEQETVWGPRSNEVQKFVTDVRADKLPSKDHPDYADLEKETHLVISNRYKTDASFWKAVYNSILNKLENK
;
A
#
# COMPACT_ATOMS: atom_id res chain seq x y z
N MET A 1 15.24 18.09 7.59
CA MET A 1 14.01 17.31 7.81
C MET A 1 13.12 17.50 6.62
N THR A 2 12.54 16.43 6.09
CA THR A 2 11.60 16.52 4.97
C THR A 2 10.32 17.14 5.46
N ASN A 3 9.85 18.12 4.74
CA ASN A 3 8.59 18.79 5.08
C ASN A 3 7.41 17.96 4.55
N LEU A 4 6.88 17.05 5.39
CA LEU A 4 5.74 16.19 5.04
C LEU A 4 4.49 17.00 4.68
N GLU A 5 4.30 18.17 5.28
CA GLU A 5 3.23 19.10 4.93
C GLU A 5 3.30 19.53 3.47
N THR A 6 4.51 19.90 3.00
CA THR A 6 4.72 20.31 1.60
C THR A 6 4.42 19.16 0.64
N TYR A 7 4.93 17.95 0.92
CA TYR A 7 4.63 16.77 0.09
C TYR A 7 3.13 16.46 0.09
N PHE A 8 2.49 16.48 1.24
CA PHE A 8 1.06 16.21 1.34
C PHE A 8 0.23 17.22 0.54
N LYS A 9 0.49 18.52 0.69
CA LYS A 9 -0.24 19.58 -0.03
C LYS A 9 -0.04 19.54 -1.55
N ASN A 10 1.11 19.08 -2.02
CA ASN A 10 1.42 18.95 -3.45
C ASN A 10 0.97 17.59 -4.04
N SER A 11 0.45 16.69 -3.23
CA SER A 11 -0.02 15.37 -3.67
C SER A 11 -1.47 15.41 -4.14
N GLN A 12 -1.86 14.43 -4.97
CA GLN A 12 -3.23 14.28 -5.47
C GLN A 12 -4.14 13.66 -4.42
N PRO A 13 -5.40 14.10 -4.28
CA PRO A 13 -6.41 13.33 -3.54
C PRO A 13 -6.53 11.90 -4.07
N LEU A 14 -6.74 10.92 -3.18
CA LEU A 14 -6.77 9.49 -3.56
C LEU A 14 -7.78 9.19 -4.68
N ASN A 15 -8.97 9.78 -4.64
CA ASN A 15 -9.98 9.54 -5.68
C ASN A 15 -9.52 10.05 -7.05
N GLU A 16 -8.95 11.26 -7.11
CA GLU A 16 -8.41 11.83 -8.35
C GLU A 16 -7.23 10.98 -8.88
N TYR A 17 -6.39 10.45 -7.99
CA TYR A 17 -5.32 9.54 -8.37
C TYR A 17 -5.89 8.26 -9.00
N ILE A 18 -6.88 7.62 -8.34
CA ILE A 18 -7.51 6.39 -8.87
C ILE A 18 -8.18 6.67 -10.22
N ASP A 19 -8.91 7.78 -10.36
CA ASP A 19 -9.57 8.16 -11.61
C ASP A 19 -8.57 8.43 -12.74
N GLY A 20 -7.37 8.90 -12.41
CA GLY A 20 -6.29 9.19 -13.34
C GLY A 20 -5.38 8.02 -13.69
N MET A 21 -5.48 6.88 -13.01
CA MET A 21 -4.60 5.71 -13.23
C MET A 21 -4.65 5.22 -14.68
N LYS A 22 -3.48 4.91 -15.24
CA LYS A 22 -3.33 4.34 -16.59
C LYS A 22 -3.15 2.83 -16.54
N THR A 23 -2.74 2.31 -15.39
CA THR A 23 -2.48 0.88 -15.16
C THR A 23 -3.21 0.45 -13.89
N ASN A 24 -3.76 -0.76 -13.88
CA ASN A 24 -4.41 -1.40 -12.73
C ASN A 24 -5.72 -0.74 -12.21
N GLN A 25 -6.23 0.32 -12.81
CA GLN A 25 -7.43 1.03 -12.35
C GLN A 25 -8.64 0.10 -12.15
N ASP A 26 -8.97 -0.69 -13.17
CA ASP A 26 -10.13 -1.61 -13.12
C ASP A 26 -10.01 -2.61 -11.97
N THR A 27 -8.78 -3.07 -11.69
CA THR A 27 -8.54 -4.00 -10.58
C THR A 27 -8.69 -3.32 -9.22
N VAL A 28 -8.17 -2.10 -9.06
CA VAL A 28 -8.35 -1.29 -7.84
C VAL A 28 -9.84 -1.09 -7.55
N LEU A 29 -10.60 -0.71 -8.58
CA LEU A 29 -12.05 -0.51 -8.45
C LEU A 29 -12.80 -1.81 -8.16
N SER A 30 -12.41 -2.91 -8.80
CA SER A 30 -13.01 -4.24 -8.56
C SER A 30 -12.77 -4.74 -7.14
N ILE A 31 -11.54 -4.58 -6.62
CA ILE A 31 -11.22 -4.97 -5.24
C ILE A 31 -11.98 -4.06 -4.26
N TYR A 32 -12.04 -2.76 -4.51
CA TYR A 32 -12.80 -1.83 -3.67
C TYR A 32 -14.28 -2.20 -3.59
N GLN A 33 -14.89 -2.60 -4.71
CA GLN A 33 -16.29 -3.03 -4.75
C GLN A 33 -16.53 -4.39 -4.08
N SER A 34 -15.53 -5.26 -4.07
CA SER A 34 -15.65 -6.65 -3.58
C SER A 34 -15.23 -6.82 -2.13
N PHE A 35 -14.42 -5.92 -1.60
CA PHE A 35 -13.98 -5.96 -0.21
C PHE A 35 -14.99 -5.22 0.68
N GLU A 36 -15.42 -5.89 1.73
CA GLU A 36 -16.30 -5.33 2.75
C GLU A 36 -15.54 -5.25 4.07
N LEU A 37 -15.67 -4.10 4.74
CA LEU A 37 -15.16 -3.96 6.10
C LEU A 37 -15.91 -4.91 7.03
N PRO A 38 -15.20 -5.57 7.98
CA PRO A 38 -15.88 -6.31 9.04
C PRO A 38 -16.84 -5.40 9.81
N GLU A 39 -18.08 -5.84 9.97
CA GLU A 39 -19.06 -5.15 10.79
C GLU A 39 -18.55 -5.09 12.25
N ASP A 40 -18.72 -3.96 12.90
CA ASP A 40 -18.41 -3.74 14.32
C ASP A 40 -16.95 -4.05 14.75
N ASP A 41 -15.96 -3.85 13.89
CA ASP A 41 -14.56 -3.96 14.30
C ASP A 41 -14.21 -2.89 15.35
N SER A 42 -14.07 -3.32 16.60
CA SER A 42 -13.79 -2.44 17.74
C SER A 42 -12.49 -1.62 17.59
N ARG A 43 -11.55 -2.09 16.75
CA ARG A 43 -10.32 -1.36 16.45
C ARG A 43 -10.60 -0.03 15.75
N ILE A 44 -11.59 0.02 14.85
CA ILE A 44 -11.99 1.26 14.18
C ILE A 44 -12.40 2.33 15.19
N LYS A 45 -13.22 1.96 16.20
CA LYS A 45 -13.63 2.90 17.26
C LYS A 45 -12.43 3.41 18.06
N LYS A 46 -11.54 2.50 18.45
CA LYS A 46 -10.32 2.83 19.20
C LYS A 46 -9.38 3.75 18.41
N ILE A 47 -9.14 3.44 17.13
CA ILE A 47 -8.25 4.23 16.28
C ILE A 47 -8.82 5.62 15.98
N LYS A 48 -10.15 5.77 15.89
CA LYS A 48 -10.81 7.10 15.76
C LYS A 48 -10.51 8.05 16.91
N GLU A 49 -10.24 7.53 18.10
CA GLU A 49 -9.86 8.33 19.27
C GLU A 49 -8.38 8.69 19.30
N MET A 50 -7.59 8.13 18.36
CA MET A 50 -6.18 8.41 18.23
C MET A 50 -5.93 9.62 17.32
N ASN A 51 -4.71 10.14 17.33
CA ASN A 51 -4.34 11.38 16.65
C ASN A 51 -3.98 11.18 15.16
N TYR A 52 -4.82 10.44 14.41
CA TYR A 52 -4.67 10.29 12.96
C TYR A 52 -5.68 11.17 12.23
N SER A 53 -5.24 11.90 11.22
CA SER A 53 -6.13 12.71 10.39
C SER A 53 -5.84 12.61 8.89
N LYS A 54 -4.61 12.22 8.53
CA LYS A 54 -4.14 12.23 7.14
C LYS A 54 -3.30 10.99 6.83
N VAL A 55 -3.27 10.63 5.54
CA VAL A 55 -2.35 9.60 5.02
C VAL A 55 -1.68 10.13 3.76
N LEU A 56 -0.34 10.20 3.78
CA LEU A 56 0.47 10.42 2.60
C LEU A 56 0.88 9.05 2.03
N VAL A 57 0.39 8.73 0.86
CA VAL A 57 0.71 7.50 0.13
C VAL A 57 1.84 7.78 -0.86
N ILE A 58 2.89 6.97 -0.84
CA ILE A 58 3.97 7.02 -1.82
C ILE A 58 3.84 5.78 -2.70
N THR A 59 3.53 5.96 -3.98
CA THR A 59 3.29 4.84 -4.89
C THR A 59 3.40 5.22 -6.38
N GLU A 60 3.12 4.23 -7.24
CA GLU A 60 2.94 4.37 -8.69
C GLU A 60 1.79 3.48 -9.16
N ASP A 61 1.12 3.83 -10.25
CA ASP A 61 -0.06 3.11 -10.75
C ASP A 61 0.27 1.73 -11.33
N TRP A 62 1.50 1.51 -11.79
CA TRP A 62 1.98 0.21 -12.29
C TRP A 62 2.32 -0.78 -11.16
N CYS A 63 2.31 -0.35 -9.89
CA CYS A 63 2.70 -1.19 -8.76
C CYS A 63 1.60 -2.22 -8.40
N GLY A 64 1.93 -3.51 -8.51
CA GLY A 64 0.99 -4.59 -8.18
C GLY A 64 0.63 -4.65 -6.69
N ASP A 65 1.55 -4.33 -5.79
CA ASP A 65 1.24 -4.25 -4.35
C ASP A 65 0.27 -3.10 -4.05
N ALA A 66 0.47 -1.94 -4.69
CA ALA A 66 -0.44 -0.81 -4.54
C ALA A 66 -1.84 -1.12 -5.11
N MET A 67 -1.90 -1.83 -6.23
CA MET A 67 -3.17 -2.28 -6.84
C MET A 67 -4.06 -3.00 -5.83
N MET A 68 -3.49 -3.85 -4.95
CA MET A 68 -4.23 -4.56 -3.92
C MET A 68 -4.44 -3.71 -2.67
N ASN A 69 -3.46 -2.91 -2.27
CA ASN A 69 -3.47 -2.24 -0.97
C ASN A 69 -4.27 -0.94 -0.95
N LEU A 70 -4.30 -0.18 -2.07
CA LEU A 70 -5.02 1.10 -2.14
C LEU A 70 -6.52 0.98 -1.89
N PRO A 71 -7.25 0.02 -2.47
CA PRO A 71 -8.69 -0.14 -2.20
C PRO A 71 -8.97 -0.47 -0.73
N ILE A 72 -8.10 -1.23 -0.08
CA ILE A 72 -8.22 -1.55 1.35
C ILE A 72 -7.96 -0.31 2.21
N LEU A 73 -6.90 0.45 1.89
CA LEU A 73 -6.65 1.74 2.55
C LEU A 73 -7.82 2.70 2.38
N LYS A 74 -8.44 2.74 1.18
CA LYS A 74 -9.59 3.62 0.91
C LYS A 74 -10.74 3.30 1.86
N HIS A 75 -11.13 2.03 2.02
CA HIS A 75 -12.15 1.62 2.99
C HIS A 75 -11.79 2.02 4.43
N ILE A 76 -10.53 1.78 4.84
CA ILE A 76 -10.06 2.16 6.18
C ILE A 76 -10.14 3.68 6.38
N SER A 77 -9.68 4.45 5.39
CA SER A 77 -9.67 5.92 5.47
C SER A 77 -11.08 6.52 5.55
N GLU A 78 -12.04 5.95 4.82
CA GLU A 78 -13.44 6.33 4.89
C GLU A 78 -14.04 6.02 6.27
N ALA A 79 -13.76 4.82 6.79
CA ALA A 79 -14.21 4.42 8.13
C ALA A 79 -13.60 5.29 9.25
N LEU A 80 -12.36 5.73 9.11
CA LEU A 80 -11.63 6.55 10.09
C LEU A 80 -11.74 8.06 9.84
N ASN A 81 -12.35 8.48 8.72
CA ASN A 81 -12.42 9.87 8.26
C ASN A 81 -11.04 10.53 8.07
N LEU A 82 -10.12 9.81 7.40
CA LEU A 82 -8.77 10.29 7.09
C LEU A 82 -8.72 10.93 5.70
N GLU A 83 -8.05 12.06 5.57
CA GLU A 83 -7.71 12.63 4.26
C GLU A 83 -6.52 11.86 3.66
N VAL A 84 -6.71 11.26 2.47
CA VAL A 84 -5.65 10.49 1.80
C VAL A 84 -5.20 11.22 0.54
N ARG A 85 -3.90 11.43 0.42
CA ARG A 85 -3.25 11.99 -0.77
C ARG A 85 -2.13 11.09 -1.25
N VAL A 86 -1.93 11.07 -2.56
CA VAL A 86 -0.97 10.19 -3.24
C VAL A 86 0.12 11.01 -3.89
N PHE A 87 1.37 10.69 -3.56
CA PHE A 87 2.58 11.24 -4.15
C PHE A 87 3.23 10.19 -5.04
N HIS A 88 3.55 10.55 -6.29
CA HIS A 88 4.28 9.68 -7.21
C HIS A 88 5.72 9.52 -6.75
N ARG A 89 6.14 8.27 -6.49
CA ARG A 89 7.48 7.94 -5.97
C ARG A 89 8.60 8.52 -6.84
N ASP A 90 8.40 8.48 -8.17
CA ASP A 90 9.45 8.82 -9.14
C ASP A 90 9.52 10.32 -9.44
N ASP A 91 8.57 11.14 -8.96
CA ASP A 91 8.60 12.60 -9.10
C ASP A 91 9.69 13.24 -8.22
N ASP A 92 9.86 12.75 -6.99
CA ASP A 92 10.97 13.14 -6.09
C ASP A 92 11.34 11.99 -5.16
N THR A 93 12.42 11.29 -5.50
CA THR A 93 12.89 10.14 -4.73
C THR A 93 13.40 10.46 -3.33
N LYS A 94 13.60 11.73 -2.99
CA LYS A 94 13.99 12.14 -1.62
C LYS A 94 12.95 11.78 -0.58
N LEU A 95 11.67 11.71 -0.97
CA LEU A 95 10.63 11.29 -0.05
C LEU A 95 10.72 9.80 0.26
N ILE A 96 10.73 8.94 -0.77
CA ILE A 96 10.81 7.49 -0.58
C ILE A 96 12.13 7.04 0.06
N ASP A 97 13.23 7.79 -0.13
CA ASP A 97 14.53 7.49 0.46
C ASP A 97 14.53 7.54 2.00
N GLN A 98 13.50 8.15 2.62
CA GLN A 98 13.31 8.13 4.07
C GLN A 98 12.58 6.87 4.56
N TYR A 99 12.00 6.09 3.65
CA TYR A 99 11.16 4.93 3.93
C TYR A 99 11.68 3.65 3.26
N LEU A 100 12.98 3.54 3.10
CA LEU A 100 13.59 2.38 2.43
C LEU A 100 13.28 1.08 3.18
N THR A 101 12.76 0.10 2.46
CA THR A 101 12.58 -1.25 2.97
C THR A 101 13.95 -1.89 3.21
N ASN A 102 14.18 -2.36 4.44
CA ASN A 102 15.48 -2.89 4.90
C ASN A 102 16.66 -1.93 4.66
N GLY A 103 16.41 -0.62 4.65
CA GLY A 103 17.43 0.41 4.43
C GLY A 103 18.04 0.43 3.03
N LYS A 104 17.44 -0.25 2.04
CA LYS A 104 18.01 -0.44 0.71
C LYS A 104 17.04 -0.24 -0.44
N SER A 105 15.80 -0.69 -0.30
CA SER A 105 14.86 -0.75 -1.41
C SER A 105 13.79 0.33 -1.33
N ARG A 106 13.57 1.04 -2.45
CA ARG A 106 12.45 1.98 -2.64
C ARG A 106 11.15 1.23 -2.96
N ALA A 107 10.83 0.23 -2.13
CA ALA A 107 9.61 -0.56 -2.31
C ALA A 107 8.37 0.28 -2.01
N ILE A 108 7.31 0.09 -2.78
CA ILE A 108 6.02 0.77 -2.68
C ILE A 108 4.87 -0.25 -2.68
N PRO A 109 3.69 0.10 -2.16
CA PRO A 109 3.32 1.41 -1.60
C PRO A 109 3.84 1.60 -0.16
N ILE A 110 4.04 2.85 0.22
CA ILE A 110 4.26 3.24 1.62
C ILE A 110 3.14 4.17 2.06
N PHE A 111 2.53 3.91 3.20
CA PHE A 111 1.48 4.72 3.82
C PHE A 111 2.04 5.41 5.05
N VAL A 112 2.18 6.72 4.99
CA VAL A 112 2.64 7.56 6.10
C VAL A 112 1.42 8.19 6.75
N PHE A 113 1.08 7.73 7.94
CA PHE A 113 -0.05 8.24 8.72
C PHE A 113 0.39 9.46 9.52
N LEU A 114 -0.37 10.55 9.40
CA LEU A 114 -0.04 11.85 9.95
C LEU A 114 -1.15 12.35 10.87
N ASN A 115 -0.77 13.22 11.82
CA ASN A 115 -1.69 14.00 12.61
C ASN A 115 -2.09 15.32 11.91
N ASP A 116 -2.89 16.16 12.60
CA ASP A 116 -3.33 17.44 12.06
C ASP A 116 -2.19 18.43 11.79
N GLN A 117 -1.07 18.31 12.50
CA GLN A 117 0.12 19.13 12.36
C GLN A 117 1.10 18.57 11.29
N PHE A 118 0.69 17.56 10.50
CA PHE A 118 1.52 16.87 9.53
C PHE A 118 2.74 16.15 10.13
N GLU A 119 2.69 15.84 11.40
CA GLU A 119 3.72 15.03 12.04
C GLU A 119 3.42 13.55 11.80
N GLN A 120 4.48 12.78 11.53
CA GLN A 120 4.36 11.34 11.32
C GLN A 120 4.04 10.61 12.63
N GLU A 121 2.93 9.91 12.62
CA GLU A 121 2.52 9.05 13.73
C GLU A 121 2.99 7.60 13.55
N THR A 122 2.78 7.05 12.35
CA THR A 122 3.25 5.70 12.01
C THR A 122 3.38 5.50 10.51
N VAL A 123 4.03 4.41 10.09
CA VAL A 123 4.25 4.05 8.67
C VAL A 123 3.90 2.59 8.46
N TRP A 124 3.19 2.30 7.37
CA TRP A 124 2.88 0.95 6.92
C TRP A 124 3.29 0.74 5.46
N GLY A 125 3.71 -0.47 5.14
CA GLY A 125 4.02 -0.92 3.78
C GLY A 125 5.39 -1.59 3.66
N PRO A 126 5.66 -2.14 2.49
CA PRO A 126 4.80 -2.25 1.31
C PRO A 126 3.77 -3.38 1.38
N ARG A 127 3.88 -4.34 2.31
CA ARG A 127 3.04 -5.55 2.40
C ARG A 127 2.75 -5.94 3.83
N SER A 128 1.65 -6.68 4.04
CA SER A 128 1.46 -7.48 5.27
C SER A 128 2.48 -8.63 5.33
N ASN A 129 2.70 -9.20 6.51
CA ASN A 129 3.64 -10.32 6.70
C ASN A 129 3.22 -11.54 5.89
N GLU A 130 1.91 -11.82 5.81
CA GLU A 130 1.34 -12.95 5.07
C GLU A 130 1.59 -12.81 3.57
N VAL A 131 1.35 -11.62 3.03
CA VAL A 131 1.60 -11.31 1.61
C VAL A 131 3.10 -11.35 1.31
N GLN A 132 3.93 -10.81 2.19
CA GLN A 132 5.38 -10.85 2.04
C GLN A 132 5.90 -12.28 2.03
N LYS A 133 5.39 -13.13 2.94
CA LYS A 133 5.76 -14.56 2.96
C LYS A 133 5.41 -15.24 1.64
N PHE A 134 4.19 -15.05 1.16
CA PHE A 134 3.75 -15.61 -0.12
C PHE A 134 4.65 -15.17 -1.29
N VAL A 135 4.94 -13.88 -1.40
CA VAL A 135 5.82 -13.35 -2.46
C VAL A 135 7.22 -13.96 -2.37
N THR A 136 7.75 -14.10 -1.17
CA THR A 136 9.06 -14.70 -0.94
C THR A 136 9.07 -16.16 -1.35
N ASP A 137 8.08 -16.94 -0.93
CA ASP A 137 7.96 -18.37 -1.23
C ASP A 137 7.81 -18.62 -2.75
N VAL A 138 6.93 -17.87 -3.42
CA VAL A 138 6.71 -18.00 -4.88
C VAL A 138 7.97 -17.65 -5.66
N ARG A 139 8.69 -16.60 -5.24
CA ARG A 139 9.96 -16.23 -5.90
C ARG A 139 11.05 -17.25 -5.68
N ALA A 140 11.16 -17.81 -4.48
CA ALA A 140 12.14 -18.87 -4.18
C ALA A 140 11.87 -20.16 -4.96
N ASP A 141 10.59 -20.51 -5.18
CA ASP A 141 10.18 -21.68 -5.92
C ASP A 141 10.39 -21.53 -7.45
N LYS A 142 10.13 -20.36 -8.00
CA LYS A 142 10.03 -20.14 -9.45
C LYS A 142 11.26 -19.50 -10.09
N LEU A 143 12.04 -18.74 -9.33
CA LEU A 143 13.13 -17.96 -9.92
C LEU A 143 14.48 -18.66 -9.72
N PRO A 144 15.22 -18.93 -10.79
CA PRO A 144 16.62 -19.36 -10.72
C PRO A 144 17.53 -18.18 -10.33
N SER A 145 18.84 -18.38 -10.38
CA SER A 145 19.79 -17.27 -10.25
C SER A 145 19.59 -16.22 -11.33
N LYS A 146 19.91 -14.96 -11.03
CA LYS A 146 19.71 -13.84 -11.97
C LYS A 146 20.47 -13.97 -13.30
N ASP A 147 21.54 -14.75 -13.31
CA ASP A 147 22.36 -15.00 -14.50
C ASP A 147 21.79 -16.13 -15.39
N HIS A 148 20.69 -16.76 -14.99
CA HIS A 148 20.06 -17.82 -15.76
C HIS A 148 19.43 -17.25 -17.04
N PRO A 149 19.61 -17.89 -18.22
CA PRO A 149 19.07 -17.38 -19.49
C PRO A 149 17.57 -17.08 -19.48
N ASP A 150 16.78 -17.90 -18.79
CA ASP A 150 15.32 -17.79 -18.73
C ASP A 150 14.84 -16.91 -17.58
N TYR A 151 15.74 -16.28 -16.81
CA TYR A 151 15.34 -15.50 -15.62
C TYR A 151 14.29 -14.45 -15.91
N ALA A 152 14.47 -13.67 -16.98
CA ALA A 152 13.55 -12.57 -17.33
C ALA A 152 12.14 -13.05 -17.67
N ASP A 153 12.01 -14.19 -18.34
CA ASP A 153 10.70 -14.76 -18.69
C ASP A 153 10.03 -15.41 -17.48
N LEU A 154 10.78 -16.14 -16.66
CA LEU A 154 10.30 -16.72 -15.41
C LEU A 154 9.92 -15.63 -14.39
N GLU A 155 10.62 -14.49 -14.39
CA GLU A 155 10.25 -13.33 -13.55
C GLU A 155 8.90 -12.76 -13.96
N LYS A 156 8.62 -12.61 -15.27
CA LYS A 156 7.31 -12.17 -15.76
C LYS A 156 6.18 -13.13 -15.37
N GLU A 157 6.40 -14.44 -15.55
CA GLU A 157 5.45 -15.47 -15.14
C GLU A 157 5.19 -15.44 -13.63
N THR A 158 6.25 -15.28 -12.84
CA THR A 158 6.15 -15.14 -11.38
C THR A 158 5.33 -13.93 -10.98
N HIS A 159 5.55 -12.80 -11.64
CA HIS A 159 4.75 -11.59 -11.43
C HIS A 159 3.26 -11.80 -11.77
N LEU A 160 2.94 -12.54 -12.83
CA LEU A 160 1.56 -12.88 -13.17
C LEU A 160 0.89 -13.75 -12.10
N VAL A 161 1.60 -14.76 -11.59
CA VAL A 161 1.09 -15.61 -10.49
C VAL A 161 0.75 -14.77 -9.25
N ILE A 162 1.68 -13.89 -8.85
CA ILE A 162 1.49 -13.00 -7.70
C ILE A 162 0.32 -12.04 -7.95
N SER A 163 0.31 -11.36 -9.10
CA SER A 163 -0.72 -10.39 -9.46
C SER A 163 -2.11 -11.03 -9.54
N ASN A 164 -2.24 -12.22 -10.12
CA ASN A 164 -3.52 -12.92 -10.18
C ASN A 164 -4.07 -13.25 -8.79
N ARG A 165 -3.21 -13.65 -7.86
CA ARG A 165 -3.63 -13.88 -6.48
C ARG A 165 -4.06 -12.61 -5.76
N TYR A 166 -3.35 -11.51 -5.98
CA TYR A 166 -3.74 -10.20 -5.45
C TYR A 166 -5.13 -9.75 -5.89
N LYS A 167 -5.50 -10.06 -7.15
CA LYS A 167 -6.79 -9.66 -7.74
C LYS A 167 -7.98 -10.43 -7.20
N THR A 168 -7.79 -11.65 -6.72
CA THR A 168 -8.91 -12.59 -6.48
C THR A 168 -8.94 -13.17 -5.07
N ASP A 169 -7.89 -13.06 -4.29
CA ASP A 169 -7.81 -13.69 -2.97
C ASP A 169 -8.25 -12.73 -1.86
N ALA A 170 -9.50 -12.85 -1.44
CA ALA A 170 -10.06 -12.05 -0.35
C ALA A 170 -9.33 -12.28 1.00
N SER A 171 -8.63 -13.41 1.18
CA SER A 171 -7.85 -13.64 2.40
C SER A 171 -6.65 -12.69 2.47
N PHE A 172 -6.05 -12.33 1.33
CA PHE A 172 -4.98 -11.33 1.26
C PHE A 172 -5.49 -9.92 1.54
N TRP A 173 -6.65 -9.57 1.02
CA TRP A 173 -7.28 -8.28 1.31
C TRP A 173 -7.54 -8.12 2.81
N LYS A 174 -8.05 -9.20 3.44
CA LYS A 174 -8.27 -9.24 4.89
C LYS A 174 -6.94 -9.19 5.67
N ALA A 175 -5.89 -9.84 5.19
CA ALA A 175 -4.56 -9.78 5.81
C ALA A 175 -3.98 -8.35 5.75
N VAL A 176 -4.12 -7.65 4.62
CA VAL A 176 -3.73 -6.25 4.48
C VAL A 176 -4.51 -5.36 5.45
N TYR A 177 -5.85 -5.50 5.48
CA TYR A 177 -6.71 -4.78 6.41
C TYR A 177 -6.27 -4.93 7.86
N ASN A 178 -6.11 -6.19 8.32
CA ASN A 178 -5.69 -6.48 9.68
C ASN A 178 -4.29 -5.93 9.97
N SER A 179 -3.36 -6.04 9.02
CA SER A 179 -2.00 -5.54 9.17
C SER A 179 -1.96 -4.02 9.34
N ILE A 180 -2.76 -3.28 8.55
CA ILE A 180 -2.85 -1.81 8.67
C ILE A 180 -3.45 -1.44 10.04
N LEU A 181 -4.61 -2.01 10.42
CA LEU A 181 -5.22 -1.69 11.71
C LEU A 181 -4.34 -2.04 12.90
N ASN A 182 -3.67 -3.20 12.87
CA ASN A 182 -2.73 -3.58 13.92
C ASN A 182 -1.57 -2.58 14.03
N LYS A 183 -1.10 -2.04 12.90
CA LYS A 183 -0.05 -1.01 12.89
C LYS A 183 -0.53 0.31 13.47
N LEU A 184 -1.78 0.70 13.19
CA LEU A 184 -2.37 1.91 13.74
C LEU A 184 -2.64 1.83 15.25
N GLU A 185 -3.06 0.64 15.74
CA GLU A 185 -3.33 0.41 17.15
C GLU A 185 -2.09 0.38 18.04
N ASN A 186 -0.95 -0.08 17.49
CA ASN A 186 0.28 -0.38 18.24
C ASN A 186 1.46 0.46 17.72
N LYS A 187 1.27 1.78 17.65
CA LYS A 187 2.31 2.71 17.19
C LYS A 187 3.49 2.84 18.16
#